data_b78c933dc089c868beb9f2c9306b4b7a
#
_entry.id   b78c933dc089c868beb9f2c9306b4b7a
#
_cell.length_a   1.000
_cell.length_b   1.000
_cell.length_c   1.000
_cell.angle_alpha   90.00
_cell.angle_beta   90.00
_cell.angle_gamma   90.00
#
_symmetry.space_group_name_H-M   'P 1'
#
loop_
_entity.id
_entity.type
_entity.pdbx_description
1 polymer ?
#
loop_
_entity_poly.entity_id
_entity_poly.type
_entity_poly.pdbx_seq_one_letter_code
_entity_poly.pdbx_strand_id
1 'polypeptide(L)'
;KKMKTCIIITATIDPKGMVFTKRNSPEDRLNDYKKVFKEFCNQQEVSNIIFIENSGYRLDYFQNEKKKYPDKKIEIMSSRVNNEFSRELGKGFGEHLSLKEVFEKSNSLKDYDYFIKCTGRYHLLNFSSIYKSIKKETLTINGYLRDSFKYFDTSVFCGSKDFFVNYVIPETKSVNDSNNIFIENCVAKALFKAMLDGYSFNQIKDLPIIDGYIGTNNKKFRYNIIRRIKIKILGKLKNYLISHKKY
;
A
#
# COMPACT_ATOMS: atom_id res chain seq x y z
N LYS A 1 -22.44 -5.78 11.03
CA LYS A 1 -21.53 -4.93 11.82
C LYS A 1 -20.62 -4.17 10.84
N LYS A 2 -20.52 -2.83 10.99
CA LYS A 2 -19.63 -2.02 10.14
C LYS A 2 -18.18 -2.39 10.45
N MET A 3 -17.40 -2.79 9.45
CA MET A 3 -15.99 -3.17 9.61
C MET A 3 -15.15 -1.98 10.03
N LYS A 4 -14.36 -2.13 11.08
CA LYS A 4 -13.40 -1.13 11.51
C LYS A 4 -12.20 -1.15 10.58
N THR A 5 -11.95 -0.04 9.92
CA THR A 5 -10.91 0.09 8.91
C THR A 5 -9.71 0.87 9.43
N CYS A 6 -8.50 0.39 9.12
CA CYS A 6 -7.24 1.07 9.39
C CYS A 6 -6.44 1.28 8.11
N ILE A 7 -5.78 2.43 7.98
CA ILE A 7 -4.82 2.69 6.91
C ILE A 7 -3.42 2.34 7.39
N ILE A 8 -2.71 1.52 6.62
CA ILE A 8 -1.29 1.21 6.83
C ILE A 8 -0.49 2.03 5.83
N ILE A 9 0.38 2.90 6.34
CA ILE A 9 1.30 3.72 5.54
C ILE A 9 2.71 3.17 5.71
N THR A 10 3.29 2.62 4.65
CA THR A 10 4.66 2.08 4.66
C THR A 10 5.68 3.15 4.25
N ALA A 11 6.75 3.30 5.02
CA ALA A 11 7.79 4.29 4.80
C ALA A 11 9.20 3.69 4.92
N THR A 12 10.10 4.16 4.06
CA THR A 12 11.55 3.97 4.12
C THR A 12 12.19 5.32 3.86
N ILE A 13 12.60 6.02 4.90
CA ILE A 13 13.17 7.38 4.76
C ILE A 13 14.59 7.27 4.24
N ASP A 14 15.42 6.42 4.83
CA ASP A 14 16.78 6.17 4.38
C ASP A 14 16.90 4.80 3.68
N PRO A 15 16.92 4.75 2.34
CA PRO A 15 17.02 3.50 1.59
C PRO A 15 18.44 2.90 1.58
N LYS A 16 19.47 3.62 2.05
CA LYS A 16 20.86 3.16 2.19
C LYS A 16 21.42 2.43 0.96
N GLY A 17 21.27 3.03 -0.22
CA GLY A 17 21.84 2.47 -1.45
C GLY A 17 21.09 1.25 -2.01
N MET A 18 19.81 1.07 -1.65
CA MET A 18 18.99 -0.02 -2.18
C MET A 18 18.88 0.02 -3.71
N VAL A 19 19.00 -1.13 -4.36
CA VAL A 19 18.90 -1.26 -5.81
C VAL A 19 17.58 -0.70 -6.33
N PHE A 20 17.56 -0.25 -7.58
CA PHE A 20 16.41 0.36 -8.23
C PHE A 20 15.76 1.53 -7.46
N THR A 21 16.57 2.27 -6.66
CA THR A 21 16.10 3.42 -5.90
C THR A 21 16.89 4.67 -6.24
N LYS A 22 16.45 5.42 -7.27
CA LYS A 22 17.07 6.70 -7.64
C LYS A 22 16.64 7.88 -6.78
N ARG A 23 15.42 7.81 -6.17
CA ARG A 23 15.02 8.76 -5.13
C ARG A 23 15.56 8.28 -3.80
N ASN A 24 16.84 8.56 -3.57
CA ASN A 24 17.62 8.01 -2.44
C ASN A 24 18.00 9.04 -1.37
N SER A 25 17.77 10.35 -1.59
CA SER A 25 17.97 11.39 -0.57
C SER A 25 17.02 11.19 0.59
N PRO A 26 17.50 10.97 1.84
CA PRO A 26 16.65 10.85 3.01
C PRO A 26 15.80 12.10 3.26
N GLU A 27 16.34 13.29 3.00
CA GLU A 27 15.62 14.56 3.17
C GLU A 27 14.44 14.67 2.21
N ASP A 28 14.66 14.41 0.91
CA ASP A 28 13.60 14.41 -0.09
C ASP A 28 12.49 13.43 0.26
N ARG A 29 12.87 12.22 0.67
CA ARG A 29 11.93 11.18 1.05
C ARG A 29 11.17 11.54 2.32
N LEU A 30 11.85 12.10 3.34
CA LEU A 30 11.22 12.59 4.54
C LEU A 30 10.15 13.65 4.21
N ASN A 31 10.44 14.58 3.30
CA ASN A 31 9.47 15.59 2.88
C ASN A 31 8.29 14.98 2.14
N ASP A 32 8.51 13.97 1.28
CA ASP A 32 7.42 13.21 0.66
C ASP A 32 6.52 12.56 1.72
N TYR A 33 7.11 11.86 2.72
CA TYR A 33 6.36 11.19 3.79
C TYR A 33 5.61 12.16 4.70
N LYS A 34 6.22 13.30 5.07
CA LYS A 34 5.57 14.35 5.85
C LYS A 34 4.30 14.85 5.16
N LYS A 35 4.41 15.13 3.85
CA LYS A 35 3.27 15.57 3.04
C LYS A 35 2.15 14.54 3.06
N VAL A 36 2.47 13.29 2.72
CA VAL A 36 1.47 12.23 2.63
C VAL A 36 0.84 11.90 3.98
N PHE A 37 1.62 11.83 5.05
CA PHE A 37 1.10 11.60 6.40
C PHE A 37 0.09 12.67 6.81
N LYS A 38 0.43 13.95 6.60
CA LYS A 38 -0.46 15.07 6.91
C LYS A 38 -1.75 15.03 6.08
N GLU A 39 -1.65 14.67 4.80
CA GLU A 39 -2.82 14.52 3.92
C GLU A 39 -3.76 13.42 4.42
N PHE A 40 -3.24 12.24 4.81
CA PHE A 40 -4.08 11.19 5.40
C PHE A 40 -4.69 11.61 6.74
N CYS A 41 -3.96 12.37 7.56
CA CYS A 41 -4.50 12.92 8.80
C CYS A 41 -5.64 13.94 8.55
N ASN A 42 -5.63 14.65 7.43
CA ASN A 42 -6.67 15.61 7.05
C ASN A 42 -7.89 14.96 6.37
N GLN A 43 -7.80 13.70 5.92
CA GLN A 43 -8.95 13.02 5.30
C GLN A 43 -10.03 12.73 6.34
N GLN A 44 -11.27 13.18 6.08
CA GLN A 44 -12.40 12.95 7.00
C GLN A 44 -12.79 11.48 7.14
N GLU A 45 -12.63 10.72 6.05
CA GLU A 45 -12.95 9.29 6.02
C GLU A 45 -11.97 8.43 6.81
N VAL A 46 -10.80 8.97 7.18
CA VAL A 46 -9.71 8.27 7.85
C VAL A 46 -9.74 8.58 9.33
N SER A 47 -10.04 7.58 10.15
CA SER A 47 -10.02 7.69 11.62
C SER A 47 -8.85 6.94 12.25
N ASN A 48 -8.27 5.98 11.55
CA ASN A 48 -7.25 5.08 12.11
C ASN A 48 -6.08 4.93 11.13
N ILE A 49 -4.87 5.15 11.63
CA ILE A 49 -3.63 5.12 10.84
C ILE A 49 -2.57 4.34 11.61
N ILE A 50 -1.91 3.41 10.93
CA ILE A 50 -0.62 2.82 11.35
C ILE A 50 0.41 3.31 10.35
N PHE A 51 1.36 4.11 10.82
CA PHE A 51 2.51 4.55 10.03
C PHE A 51 3.74 3.77 10.46
N ILE A 52 4.35 3.02 9.54
CA ILE A 52 5.59 2.27 9.81
C ILE A 52 6.75 2.80 8.98
N GLU A 53 7.83 3.16 9.66
CA GLU A 53 9.12 3.52 9.08
C GLU A 53 10.13 2.40 9.35
N ASN A 54 10.75 1.86 8.31
CA ASN A 54 11.53 0.64 8.40
C ASN A 54 13.04 0.80 8.31
N SER A 55 13.56 2.03 8.16
CA SER A 55 15.01 2.31 8.07
C SER A 55 15.67 2.71 9.38
N GLY A 56 14.89 2.84 10.46
CA GLY A 56 15.36 3.30 11.76
C GLY A 56 15.59 4.82 11.81
N TYR A 57 14.95 5.56 10.92
CA TYR A 57 15.03 7.01 10.91
C TYR A 57 14.23 7.62 12.08
N ARG A 58 14.64 8.82 12.54
CA ARG A 58 13.96 9.53 13.63
C ARG A 58 12.55 9.96 13.23
N LEU A 59 11.58 9.71 14.11
CA LEU A 59 10.16 9.94 13.84
C LEU A 59 9.56 11.10 14.64
N ASP A 60 10.40 12.01 15.20
CA ASP A 60 9.97 13.13 16.05
C ASP A 60 8.89 13.99 15.36
N TYR A 61 9.06 14.24 14.05
CA TYR A 61 8.07 14.98 13.30
C TYR A 61 6.69 14.30 13.33
N PHE A 62 6.63 13.01 13.04
CA PHE A 62 5.36 12.27 12.99
C PHE A 62 4.73 12.13 14.36
N GLN A 63 5.54 11.94 15.41
CA GLN A 63 5.09 11.90 16.81
C GLN A 63 4.49 13.24 17.26
N ASN A 64 5.06 14.36 16.81
CA ASN A 64 4.53 15.69 17.11
C ASN A 64 3.32 16.03 16.23
N GLU A 65 3.36 15.68 14.95
CA GLU A 65 2.26 15.97 14.02
C GLU A 65 0.96 15.25 14.44
N LYS A 66 1.04 13.97 14.86
CA LYS A 66 -0.16 13.22 15.28
C LYS A 66 -0.93 13.86 16.42
N LYS A 67 -0.26 14.63 17.30
CA LYS A 67 -0.89 15.33 18.44
C LYS A 67 -1.92 16.37 17.99
N LYS A 68 -1.83 16.85 16.74
CA LYS A 68 -2.77 17.82 16.16
C LYS A 68 -4.11 17.19 15.73
N TYR A 69 -4.21 15.86 15.79
CA TYR A 69 -5.37 15.08 15.35
C TYR A 69 -5.90 14.18 16.49
N PRO A 70 -6.39 14.78 17.60
CA PRO A 70 -6.81 14.01 18.79
C PRO A 70 -7.97 13.05 18.52
N ASP A 71 -8.79 13.34 17.51
CA ASP A 71 -9.93 12.50 17.13
C ASP A 71 -9.54 11.26 16.31
N LYS A 72 -8.25 11.14 15.95
CA LYS A 72 -7.74 10.01 15.16
C LYS A 72 -6.88 9.10 16.00
N LYS A 73 -7.05 7.80 15.79
CA LYS A 73 -6.16 6.79 16.37
C LYS A 73 -4.95 6.59 15.45
N ILE A 74 -3.81 7.14 15.85
CA ILE A 74 -2.58 7.10 15.04
C ILE A 74 -1.48 6.38 15.82
N GLU A 75 -1.05 5.24 15.29
CA GLU A 75 0.13 4.51 15.76
C GLU A 75 1.31 4.81 14.85
N ILE A 76 2.45 5.19 15.46
CA ILE A 76 3.71 5.42 14.76
C ILE A 76 4.68 4.33 15.17
N MET A 77 5.06 3.49 14.22
CA MET A 77 6.00 2.38 14.41
C MET A 77 7.35 2.72 13.81
N SER A 78 8.41 2.43 14.56
CA SER A 78 9.79 2.50 14.08
C SER A 78 10.37 1.10 14.02
N SER A 79 10.99 0.77 12.92
CA SER A 79 11.67 -0.51 12.69
C SER A 79 13.02 -0.28 12.02
N ARG A 80 13.91 -1.25 12.13
CA ARG A 80 15.23 -1.24 11.46
C ARG A 80 15.38 -2.37 10.45
N VAL A 81 14.29 -3.06 10.13
CA VAL A 81 14.32 -4.25 9.25
C VAL A 81 14.91 -3.96 7.87
N ASN A 82 14.84 -2.72 7.40
CA ASN A 82 15.51 -2.31 6.16
C ASN A 82 17.05 -2.42 6.21
N ASN A 83 17.63 -2.60 7.39
CA ASN A 83 19.07 -2.78 7.59
C ASN A 83 19.50 -4.25 7.71
N GLU A 84 18.55 -5.18 7.76
CA GLU A 84 18.74 -6.59 8.13
C GLU A 84 18.78 -7.54 6.92
N PHE A 85 18.68 -7.03 5.69
CA PHE A 85 18.68 -7.86 4.48
C PHE A 85 19.59 -7.29 3.39
N SER A 86 19.96 -8.15 2.43
CA SER A 86 20.78 -7.75 1.27
C SER A 86 20.07 -6.70 0.42
N ARG A 87 20.79 -5.64 0.04
CA ARG A 87 20.26 -4.57 -0.82
C ARG A 87 19.78 -5.05 -2.18
N GLU A 88 20.28 -6.18 -2.64
CA GLU A 88 19.89 -6.84 -3.88
C GLU A 88 18.42 -7.32 -3.88
N LEU A 89 17.88 -7.64 -2.70
CA LEU A 89 16.46 -8.00 -2.59
C LEU A 89 15.53 -6.82 -2.91
N GLY A 90 16.03 -5.61 -2.78
CA GLY A 90 15.38 -4.40 -3.27
C GLY A 90 14.28 -3.84 -2.34
N LYS A 91 13.68 -2.75 -2.80
CA LYS A 91 12.67 -2.00 -2.02
C LYS A 91 11.39 -2.80 -1.73
N GLY A 92 11.03 -3.70 -2.63
CA GLY A 92 9.85 -4.56 -2.46
C GLY A 92 9.99 -5.49 -1.26
N PHE A 93 11.19 -6.02 -1.00
CA PHE A 93 11.45 -6.84 0.18
C PHE A 93 11.38 -6.02 1.48
N GLY A 94 11.90 -4.78 1.47
CA GLY A 94 11.72 -3.88 2.61
C GLY A 94 10.25 -3.56 2.92
N GLU A 95 9.41 -3.47 1.89
CA GLU A 95 7.97 -3.30 2.04
C GLU A 95 7.29 -4.56 2.60
N HIS A 96 7.70 -5.77 2.15
CA HIS A 96 7.29 -7.03 2.75
C HIS A 96 7.55 -7.06 4.25
N LEU A 97 8.79 -6.75 4.66
CA LEU A 97 9.17 -6.73 6.08
C LEU A 97 8.38 -5.69 6.87
N SER A 98 8.09 -4.53 6.29
CA SER A 98 7.23 -3.52 6.94
C SER A 98 5.83 -4.05 7.21
N LEU A 99 5.22 -4.72 6.23
CA LEU A 99 3.89 -5.32 6.42
C LEU A 99 3.94 -6.41 7.48
N LYS A 100 4.94 -7.30 7.44
CA LYS A 100 5.13 -8.33 8.45
C LYS A 100 5.23 -7.73 9.85
N GLU A 101 6.08 -6.70 10.05
CA GLU A 101 6.23 -6.00 11.33
C GLU A 101 4.91 -5.41 11.84
N VAL A 102 4.11 -4.79 10.96
CA VAL A 102 2.79 -4.25 11.34
C VAL A 102 1.89 -5.36 11.85
N PHE A 103 1.76 -6.46 11.11
CA PHE A 103 0.84 -7.54 11.47
C PHE A 103 1.30 -8.38 12.68
N GLU A 104 2.61 -8.38 12.99
CA GLU A 104 3.15 -9.08 14.15
C GLU A 104 3.24 -8.20 15.41
N LYS A 105 3.51 -6.90 15.28
CA LYS A 105 3.94 -6.05 16.41
C LYS A 105 3.06 -4.82 16.68
N SER A 106 2.12 -4.46 15.79
CA SER A 106 1.25 -3.30 16.05
C SER A 106 0.33 -3.55 17.24
N ASN A 107 0.32 -2.62 18.19
CA ASN A 107 -0.53 -2.68 19.39
C ASN A 107 -2.01 -2.47 19.04
N SER A 108 -2.29 -1.65 18.03
CA SER A 108 -3.66 -1.29 17.64
C SER A 108 -4.28 -2.25 16.63
N LEU A 109 -3.51 -3.18 16.07
CA LEU A 109 -3.98 -4.06 15.00
C LEU A 109 -5.24 -4.87 15.35
N LYS A 110 -5.35 -5.32 16.61
CA LYS A 110 -6.50 -6.11 17.11
C LYS A 110 -7.82 -5.36 17.08
N ASP A 111 -7.78 -4.03 17.00
CA ASP A 111 -8.96 -3.17 16.99
C ASP A 111 -9.62 -3.07 15.61
N TYR A 112 -8.99 -3.64 14.55
CA TYR A 112 -9.40 -3.45 13.17
C TYR A 112 -9.62 -4.76 12.43
N ASP A 113 -10.62 -4.75 11.54
CA ASP A 113 -11.03 -5.90 10.73
C ASP A 113 -10.53 -5.81 9.29
N TYR A 114 -10.32 -4.58 8.79
CA TYR A 114 -10.03 -4.29 7.38
C TYR A 114 -8.93 -3.27 7.22
N PHE A 115 -8.01 -3.52 6.31
CA PHE A 115 -6.81 -2.70 6.14
C PHE A 115 -6.70 -2.15 4.73
N ILE A 116 -6.32 -0.88 4.64
CA ILE A 116 -5.99 -0.19 3.38
C ILE A 116 -4.50 0.11 3.43
N LYS A 117 -3.71 -0.63 2.69
CA LYS A 117 -2.28 -0.37 2.55
C LYS A 117 -2.05 0.75 1.54
N CYS A 118 -1.25 1.73 1.91
CA CYS A 118 -0.83 2.84 1.05
C CYS A 118 0.69 3.01 1.07
N THR A 119 1.28 3.27 -0.10
CA THR A 119 2.69 3.65 -0.19
C THR A 119 2.88 5.09 0.30
N GLY A 120 3.65 5.29 1.37
CA GLY A 120 3.71 6.56 2.11
C GLY A 120 4.37 7.74 1.40
N ARG A 121 4.95 7.56 0.20
CA ARG A 121 5.48 8.65 -0.63
C ARG A 121 4.51 9.12 -1.73
N TYR A 122 3.36 8.49 -1.84
CA TYR A 122 2.41 8.76 -2.92
C TYR A 122 1.22 9.53 -2.39
N HIS A 123 1.22 10.85 -2.59
CA HIS A 123 0.05 11.68 -2.30
C HIS A 123 -1.07 11.35 -3.30
N LEU A 124 -2.14 10.73 -2.80
CA LEU A 124 -3.28 10.28 -3.59
C LEU A 124 -4.32 11.41 -3.72
N LEU A 125 -4.29 12.13 -4.83
CA LEU A 125 -5.18 13.29 -5.06
C LEU A 125 -6.67 12.91 -5.11
N ASN A 126 -6.99 11.66 -5.38
CA ASN A 126 -8.35 11.14 -5.46
C ASN A 126 -8.65 10.08 -4.40
N PHE A 127 -8.00 10.16 -3.23
CA PHE A 127 -8.15 9.16 -2.17
C PHE A 127 -9.61 8.98 -1.73
N SER A 128 -10.37 10.06 -1.54
CA SER A 128 -11.79 10.00 -1.16
C SER A 128 -12.63 9.19 -2.16
N SER A 129 -12.39 9.36 -3.47
CA SER A 129 -13.06 8.56 -4.51
C SER A 129 -12.67 7.08 -4.44
N ILE A 130 -11.40 6.79 -4.24
CA ILE A 130 -10.90 5.42 -4.04
C ILE A 130 -11.57 4.81 -2.81
N TYR A 131 -11.53 5.50 -1.68
CA TYR A 131 -12.08 5.03 -0.40
C TYR A 131 -13.58 4.69 -0.47
N LYS A 132 -14.36 5.52 -1.19
CA LYS A 132 -15.79 5.27 -1.44
C LYS A 132 -16.06 4.07 -2.34
N SER A 133 -15.11 3.70 -3.20
CA SER A 133 -15.25 2.55 -4.11
C SER A 133 -14.85 1.21 -3.47
N ILE A 134 -14.22 1.24 -2.30
CA ILE A 134 -13.78 0.04 -1.57
C ILE A 134 -14.98 -0.68 -0.97
N LYS A 135 -15.14 -1.95 -1.31
CA LYS A 135 -16.08 -2.86 -0.66
C LYS A 135 -15.43 -3.44 0.58
N LYS A 136 -15.90 -3.00 1.76
CA LYS A 136 -15.35 -3.40 3.06
C LYS A 136 -16.09 -4.65 3.57
N GLU A 137 -15.75 -5.78 3.00
CA GLU A 137 -16.31 -7.09 3.32
C GLU A 137 -15.17 -8.06 3.64
N THR A 138 -15.37 -9.01 4.55
CA THR A 138 -14.30 -9.89 5.07
C THR A 138 -13.58 -10.66 3.95
N LEU A 139 -14.34 -11.19 2.99
CA LEU A 139 -13.81 -11.97 1.88
C LEU A 139 -13.66 -11.15 0.59
N THR A 140 -13.59 -9.82 0.67
CA THR A 140 -13.41 -8.97 -0.50
C THR A 140 -12.05 -8.27 -0.48
N ILE A 141 -11.27 -8.53 -1.52
CA ILE A 141 -9.99 -7.86 -1.78
C ILE A 141 -10.24 -6.73 -2.77
N ASN A 142 -9.76 -5.53 -2.44
CA ASN A 142 -9.86 -4.38 -3.33
C ASN A 142 -8.47 -3.93 -3.77
N GLY A 143 -8.33 -3.62 -5.06
CA GLY A 143 -7.07 -3.16 -5.60
C GLY A 143 -7.16 -2.90 -7.08
N TYR A 144 -6.00 -2.78 -7.70
CA TYR A 144 -5.90 -2.58 -9.14
C TYR A 144 -4.98 -3.63 -9.77
N LEU A 145 -5.59 -4.57 -10.48
CA LEU A 145 -4.87 -5.59 -11.26
C LEU A 145 -4.60 -5.05 -12.65
N ARG A 146 -3.32 -4.95 -13.03
CA ARG A 146 -2.89 -4.40 -14.32
C ARG A 146 -3.19 -5.36 -15.49
N ASP A 147 -2.93 -4.90 -16.71
CA ASP A 147 -3.39 -5.51 -17.94
C ASP A 147 -3.01 -6.98 -18.13
N SER A 148 -1.83 -7.37 -17.65
CA SER A 148 -1.31 -8.75 -17.77
C SER A 148 -1.81 -9.72 -16.70
N PHE A 149 -2.65 -9.30 -15.75
CA PHE A 149 -3.03 -10.07 -14.55
C PHE A 149 -1.86 -10.54 -13.67
N LYS A 150 -0.63 -10.31 -14.09
CA LYS A 150 0.60 -10.68 -13.38
C LYS A 150 1.11 -9.58 -12.47
N TYR A 151 0.46 -8.43 -12.46
CA TYR A 151 0.94 -7.23 -11.81
C TYR A 151 -0.18 -6.54 -11.04
N PHE A 152 -0.11 -6.57 -9.72
CA PHE A 152 -1.05 -5.91 -8.83
C PHE A 152 -0.46 -4.58 -8.35
N ASP A 153 -1.19 -3.48 -8.48
CA ASP A 153 -0.69 -2.17 -8.07
C ASP A 153 -0.63 -2.06 -6.54
N THR A 154 0.57 -1.97 -6.01
CA THR A 154 0.81 -1.91 -4.56
C THR A 154 0.80 -0.48 -3.99
N SER A 155 0.54 0.54 -4.82
CA SER A 155 0.39 1.92 -4.32
C SER A 155 -0.77 2.07 -3.34
N VAL A 156 -1.90 1.39 -3.61
CA VAL A 156 -3.03 1.24 -2.71
C VAL A 156 -3.77 -0.07 -2.96
N PHE A 157 -3.96 -0.87 -1.92
CA PHE A 157 -4.80 -2.06 -1.96
C PHE A 157 -5.36 -2.40 -0.58
N CYS A 158 -6.40 -3.20 -0.55
CA CYS A 158 -7.17 -3.41 0.67
C CYS A 158 -7.65 -4.85 0.81
N GLY A 159 -7.76 -5.29 2.06
CA GLY A 159 -8.31 -6.59 2.42
C GLY A 159 -8.49 -6.75 3.93
N SER A 160 -9.04 -7.89 4.33
CA SER A 160 -9.12 -8.28 5.73
C SER A 160 -7.73 -8.57 6.31
N LYS A 161 -7.63 -8.65 7.64
CA LYS A 161 -6.41 -9.11 8.33
C LYS A 161 -5.96 -10.45 7.80
N ASP A 162 -6.90 -11.37 7.60
CA ASP A 162 -6.64 -12.72 7.14
C ASP A 162 -6.01 -12.75 5.74
N PHE A 163 -6.47 -11.89 4.81
CA PHE A 163 -5.85 -11.73 3.51
C PHE A 163 -4.37 -11.32 3.60
N PHE A 164 -4.04 -10.37 4.47
CA PHE A 164 -2.65 -9.95 4.63
C PHE A 164 -1.79 -11.04 5.26
N VAL A 165 -2.27 -11.67 6.33
CA VAL A 165 -1.48 -12.63 7.11
C VAL A 165 -1.28 -13.95 6.36
N ASN A 166 -2.34 -14.48 5.73
CA ASN A 166 -2.31 -15.83 5.15
C ASN A 166 -1.94 -15.85 3.66
N TYR A 167 -2.04 -14.71 2.96
CA TYR A 167 -1.75 -14.66 1.53
C TYR A 167 -0.66 -13.64 1.16
N VAL A 168 -0.79 -12.37 1.56
CA VAL A 168 0.16 -11.32 1.14
C VAL A 168 1.54 -11.56 1.74
N ILE A 169 1.64 -11.69 3.06
CA ILE A 169 2.93 -11.85 3.75
C ILE A 169 3.66 -13.14 3.31
N PRO A 170 3.03 -14.32 3.22
CA PRO A 170 3.68 -15.53 2.72
C PRO A 170 4.20 -15.39 1.29
N GLU A 171 3.42 -14.82 0.37
CA GLU A 171 3.84 -14.70 -1.03
C GLU A 171 4.92 -13.62 -1.23
N THR A 172 4.83 -12.50 -0.53
CA THR A 172 5.82 -11.41 -0.65
C THR A 172 7.17 -11.75 -0.02
N LYS A 173 7.29 -12.83 0.75
CA LYS A 173 8.58 -13.37 1.23
C LYS A 173 9.54 -13.71 0.09
N SER A 174 9.02 -14.04 -1.10
CA SER A 174 9.83 -14.41 -2.28
C SER A 174 10.32 -13.20 -3.09
N VAL A 175 10.01 -11.96 -2.68
CA VAL A 175 10.43 -10.75 -3.41
C VAL A 175 11.94 -10.67 -3.53
N ASN A 176 12.40 -10.43 -4.77
CA ASN A 176 13.79 -10.20 -5.10
C ASN A 176 13.86 -9.34 -6.37
N ASP A 177 14.01 -8.03 -6.17
CA ASP A 177 13.98 -7.07 -7.28
C ASP A 177 15.11 -7.30 -8.29
N SER A 178 16.28 -7.80 -7.85
CA SER A 178 17.41 -8.13 -8.74
C SER A 178 17.13 -9.32 -9.65
N ASN A 179 16.28 -10.24 -9.21
CA ASN A 179 15.81 -11.39 -10.00
C ASN A 179 14.47 -11.12 -10.72
N ASN A 180 14.04 -9.85 -10.81
CA ASN A 180 12.77 -9.43 -11.40
C ASN A 180 11.53 -10.06 -10.73
N ILE A 181 11.64 -10.45 -9.46
CA ILE A 181 10.52 -10.91 -8.65
C ILE A 181 10.02 -9.72 -7.83
N PHE A 182 9.16 -8.90 -8.44
CA PHE A 182 8.66 -7.68 -7.83
C PHE A 182 7.51 -7.95 -6.86
N ILE A 183 7.36 -7.10 -5.85
CA ILE A 183 6.27 -7.21 -4.86
C ILE A 183 4.89 -7.22 -5.53
N GLU A 184 4.73 -6.49 -6.62
CA GLU A 184 3.51 -6.43 -7.41
C GLU A 184 3.12 -7.80 -8.02
N ASN A 185 4.10 -8.61 -8.41
CA ASN A 185 3.86 -9.97 -8.90
C ASN A 185 3.49 -10.91 -7.75
N CYS A 186 4.14 -10.75 -6.60
CA CYS A 186 3.86 -11.55 -5.42
C CYS A 186 2.46 -11.27 -4.87
N VAL A 187 2.05 -10.00 -4.82
CA VAL A 187 0.68 -9.65 -4.38
C VAL A 187 -0.37 -10.10 -5.41
N ALA A 188 -0.07 -10.07 -6.72
CA ALA A 188 -0.96 -10.67 -7.72
C ALA A 188 -1.16 -12.17 -7.46
N LYS A 189 -0.08 -12.91 -7.16
CA LYS A 189 -0.15 -14.33 -6.81
C LYS A 189 -0.94 -14.58 -5.53
N ALA A 190 -0.74 -13.74 -4.50
CA ALA A 190 -1.53 -13.78 -3.26
C ALA A 190 -3.03 -13.58 -3.53
N LEU A 191 -3.38 -12.63 -4.40
CA LEU A 191 -4.77 -12.41 -4.82
C LEU A 191 -5.37 -13.67 -5.44
N PHE A 192 -4.69 -14.29 -6.42
CA PHE A 192 -5.25 -15.48 -7.09
C PHE A 192 -5.40 -16.67 -6.15
N LYS A 193 -4.45 -16.89 -5.22
CA LYS A 193 -4.58 -17.91 -4.19
C LYS A 193 -5.81 -17.65 -3.31
N ALA A 194 -5.97 -16.44 -2.79
CA ALA A 194 -7.12 -16.08 -1.99
C ALA A 194 -8.45 -16.28 -2.76
N MET A 195 -8.48 -15.95 -4.05
CA MET A 195 -9.67 -16.16 -4.88
C MET A 195 -10.02 -17.65 -5.05
N LEU A 196 -9.03 -18.55 -5.13
CA LEU A 196 -9.25 -19.99 -5.15
C LEU A 196 -9.84 -20.48 -3.83
N ASP A 197 -9.51 -19.81 -2.71
CA ASP A 197 -10.03 -20.10 -1.38
C ASP A 197 -11.34 -19.32 -1.06
N GLY A 198 -12.02 -18.79 -2.08
CA GLY A 198 -13.35 -18.19 -1.97
C GLY A 198 -13.41 -16.68 -1.75
N TYR A 199 -12.28 -15.98 -1.80
CA TYR A 199 -12.29 -14.51 -1.79
C TYR A 199 -12.83 -13.94 -3.11
N SER A 200 -13.53 -12.83 -3.03
CA SER A 200 -13.92 -12.04 -4.19
C SER A 200 -12.90 -10.91 -4.45
N PHE A 201 -12.73 -10.55 -5.72
CA PHE A 201 -11.92 -9.40 -6.10
C PHE A 201 -12.81 -8.25 -6.60
N ASN A 202 -12.60 -7.07 -6.06
CA ASN A 202 -13.21 -5.83 -6.52
C ASN A 202 -12.13 -4.88 -7.04
N GLN A 203 -12.06 -4.73 -8.36
CA GLN A 203 -11.13 -3.77 -8.94
C GLN A 203 -11.56 -2.35 -8.62
N ILE A 204 -10.67 -1.56 -8.03
CA ILE A 204 -10.91 -0.15 -7.75
C ILE A 204 -11.21 0.57 -9.07
N LYS A 205 -12.36 1.27 -9.10
CA LYS A 205 -12.87 1.91 -10.34
C LYS A 205 -12.05 3.09 -10.79
N ASP A 206 -11.52 3.86 -9.82
CA ASP A 206 -10.71 5.04 -10.08
C ASP A 206 -9.24 4.72 -9.79
N LEU A 207 -8.41 4.86 -10.81
CA LEU A 207 -6.96 4.73 -10.61
C LEU A 207 -6.43 5.75 -9.63
N PRO A 208 -5.43 5.36 -8.81
CA PRO A 208 -4.69 6.30 -7.99
C PRO A 208 -4.09 7.42 -8.84
N ILE A 209 -4.46 8.66 -8.54
CA ILE A 209 -3.82 9.85 -9.11
C ILE A 209 -2.77 10.30 -8.12
N ILE A 210 -1.50 10.05 -8.45
CA ILE A 210 -0.39 10.26 -7.53
C ILE A 210 0.30 11.60 -7.86
N ASP A 211 0.33 12.52 -6.90
CA ASP A 211 1.28 13.63 -6.92
C ASP A 211 2.52 13.21 -6.13
N GLY A 212 3.61 12.94 -6.84
CA GLY A 212 4.81 12.42 -6.23
C GLY A 212 5.84 11.98 -7.26
N TYR A 213 6.89 11.34 -6.79
CA TYR A 213 8.01 10.88 -7.61
C TYR A 213 8.10 9.35 -7.62
N ILE A 214 8.36 8.80 -8.81
CA ILE A 214 8.63 7.38 -8.99
C ILE A 214 9.98 7.04 -8.34
N GLY A 215 10.00 6.14 -7.37
CA GLY A 215 11.21 5.80 -6.62
C GLY A 215 12.33 5.23 -7.49
N THR A 216 11.99 4.49 -8.55
CA THR A 216 12.93 3.80 -9.42
C THR A 216 13.73 4.74 -10.34
N ASN A 217 13.14 5.83 -10.80
CA ASN A 217 13.77 6.73 -11.80
C ASN A 217 13.77 8.20 -11.39
N ASN A 218 13.22 8.53 -10.21
CA ASN A 218 13.08 9.89 -9.67
C ASN A 218 12.31 10.86 -10.59
N LYS A 219 11.47 10.35 -11.48
CA LYS A 219 10.61 11.18 -12.33
C LYS A 219 9.28 11.44 -11.65
N LYS A 220 8.74 12.65 -11.80
CA LYS A 220 7.40 12.99 -11.34
C LYS A 220 6.35 12.18 -12.11
N PHE A 221 5.32 11.70 -11.42
CA PHE A 221 4.19 11.05 -12.09
C PHE A 221 3.53 12.03 -13.07
N ARG A 222 3.31 11.56 -14.31
CA ARG A 222 2.59 12.32 -15.34
C ARG A 222 1.35 11.54 -15.75
N TYR A 223 0.21 12.21 -15.70
CA TYR A 223 -1.07 11.63 -16.08
C TYR A 223 -1.57 12.24 -17.38
N ASN A 224 -1.77 11.38 -18.37
CA ASN A 224 -2.47 11.73 -19.58
C ASN A 224 -3.97 11.40 -19.40
N ILE A 225 -4.85 12.36 -19.70
CA ILE A 225 -6.30 12.21 -19.60
C ILE A 225 -6.81 11.03 -20.40
N ILE A 226 -6.27 10.83 -21.62
CA ILE A 226 -6.63 9.70 -22.49
C ILE A 226 -6.31 8.36 -21.82
N ARG A 227 -5.13 8.26 -21.20
CA ARG A 227 -4.75 7.05 -20.44
C ARG A 227 -5.69 6.79 -19.27
N ARG A 228 -6.14 7.82 -18.56
CA ARG A 228 -7.11 7.71 -17.45
C ARG A 228 -8.45 7.16 -17.94
N ILE A 229 -8.97 7.68 -19.05
CA ILE A 229 -10.24 7.22 -19.66
C ILE A 229 -10.11 5.76 -20.09
N LYS A 230 -9.04 5.40 -20.83
CA LYS A 230 -8.76 4.02 -21.25
C LYS A 230 -8.75 3.06 -20.06
N ILE A 231 -8.07 3.41 -18.98
CA ILE A 231 -7.95 2.55 -17.80
C ILE A 231 -9.28 2.43 -17.06
N LYS A 232 -10.08 3.48 -17.00
CA LYS A 232 -11.43 3.45 -16.40
C LYS A 232 -12.37 2.51 -17.17
N ILE A 233 -12.31 2.54 -18.49
CA ILE A 233 -13.10 1.63 -19.37
C ILE A 233 -12.63 0.19 -19.20
N LEU A 234 -11.33 -0.07 -19.27
CA LEU A 234 -10.75 -1.40 -19.08
C LEU A 234 -11.01 -1.95 -17.67
N GLY A 235 -11.00 -1.10 -16.64
CA GLY A 235 -11.33 -1.49 -15.28
C GLY A 235 -12.77 -1.96 -15.14
N LYS A 236 -13.73 -1.29 -15.79
CA LYS A 236 -15.13 -1.72 -15.83
C LYS A 236 -15.27 -3.07 -16.51
N LEU A 237 -14.60 -3.25 -17.66
CA LEU A 237 -14.63 -4.50 -18.43
C LEU A 237 -14.04 -5.67 -17.61
N LYS A 238 -12.93 -5.45 -16.91
CA LYS A 238 -12.31 -6.46 -16.04
C LYS A 238 -13.23 -6.85 -14.90
N ASN A 239 -13.85 -5.87 -14.21
CA ASN A 239 -14.83 -6.18 -13.18
C ASN A 239 -15.99 -7.01 -13.72
N TYR A 240 -16.48 -6.71 -14.91
CA TYR A 240 -17.51 -7.51 -15.57
C TYR A 240 -17.04 -8.94 -15.81
N LEU A 241 -15.87 -9.13 -16.41
CA LEU A 241 -15.32 -10.46 -16.71
C LEU A 241 -15.02 -11.30 -15.45
N ILE A 242 -14.60 -10.66 -14.36
CA ILE A 242 -14.25 -11.36 -13.11
C ILE A 242 -15.50 -11.63 -12.26
N SER A 243 -16.49 -10.72 -12.26
CA SER A 243 -17.68 -10.81 -11.40
C SER A 243 -18.84 -11.63 -11.99
N HIS A 244 -18.84 -11.92 -13.29
CA HIS A 244 -19.98 -12.55 -13.98
C HIS A 244 -19.79 -14.03 -14.27
N LYS A 245 -18.79 -14.69 -13.74
CA LYS A 245 -18.76 -16.16 -13.71
C LYS A 245 -19.53 -16.67 -12.49
N LYS A 246 -20.85 -16.63 -12.54
CA LYS A 246 -21.68 -17.59 -11.81
C LYS A 246 -21.68 -18.87 -12.64
N TYR A 247 -20.94 -19.87 -12.20
CA TYR A 247 -21.20 -21.27 -12.55
C TYR A 247 -22.15 -21.85 -11.54
#